data_69a6f90e4821dba872d1d94ee6abab2e
#
_entry.id   69a6f90e4821dba872d1d94ee6abab2e
#
_cell.length_a   1.000
_cell.length_b   1.000
_cell.length_c   1.000
_cell.angle_alpha   90.00
_cell.angle_beta   90.00
_cell.angle_gamma   90.00
#
_symmetry.space_group_name_H-M   'P 1'
#
loop_
_entity.id
_entity.type
_entity.pdbx_description
1 polymer ?
#
loop_
_entity_poly.entity_id
_entity_poly.type
_entity_poly.pdbx_seq_one_letter_code
_entity_poly.pdbx_strand_id
1 'polypeptide(L)'
;MKQNYMTRLRAERMPTGRTITALCALLVAALVTACSGRKGEFYEEEGTVFHTVYHIKYRTDKGPLTDKIAAELQAFDASLNPFNKASILARVNRNEEVEVDDWFVTVFNRAMEVSERSGGVFDVTAAPLINLWGFGYEQKDSVSPAVIDSMLQFVGYRKVRLDGRRVVKDDPRIELSFSAIAKGYACDVVAALLEREGVEDYMVEIGGEV
;
A
#
# COMPACT_ATOMS: atom_id res chain seq x y z
N MET A 1 56.57 -24.03 62.50
CA MET A 1 56.34 -23.17 61.22
C MET A 1 54.85 -23.15 60.95
N LYS A 2 54.14 -22.15 61.42
CA LYS A 2 52.70 -21.93 61.13
C LYS A 2 52.57 -20.59 60.43
N GLN A 3 52.22 -20.63 59.17
CA GLN A 3 52.10 -19.44 58.31
C GLN A 3 50.64 -18.97 58.36
N ASN A 4 50.43 -17.76 58.92
CA ASN A 4 49.10 -17.12 58.99
C ASN A 4 48.75 -16.52 57.64
N TYR A 5 47.76 -17.09 57.03
CA TYR A 5 47.04 -16.46 55.88
C TYR A 5 45.96 -15.54 56.42
N MET A 6 46.25 -14.26 56.49
CA MET A 6 45.22 -13.23 56.72
C MET A 6 44.66 -12.82 55.38
N THR A 7 43.50 -13.35 55.04
CA THR A 7 42.69 -12.93 53.90
C THR A 7 42.11 -11.53 54.18
N ARG A 8 42.61 -10.52 53.52
CA ARG A 8 42.01 -9.17 53.55
C ARG A 8 40.69 -9.20 52.80
N LEU A 9 39.58 -9.29 53.53
CA LEU A 9 38.26 -8.96 53.02
C LEU A 9 38.22 -7.49 52.74
N ARG A 10 38.21 -7.13 51.43
CA ARG A 10 37.98 -5.77 50.93
C ARG A 10 36.52 -5.47 51.22
N ALA A 11 36.22 -4.67 52.22
CA ALA A 11 34.87 -4.16 52.49
C ALA A 11 34.45 -3.32 51.29
N GLU A 12 33.58 -3.87 50.45
CA GLU A 12 32.88 -3.11 49.43
C GLU A 12 31.98 -2.09 50.16
N ARG A 13 32.30 -0.82 50.01
CA ARG A 13 31.48 0.27 50.54
C ARG A 13 30.14 0.20 49.86
N MET A 14 29.10 -0.19 50.57
CA MET A 14 27.74 -0.04 50.09
C MET A 14 27.48 1.46 49.75
N PRO A 15 26.83 1.74 48.62
CA PRO A 15 26.52 3.08 48.26
C PRO A 15 25.69 3.77 49.33
N THR A 16 26.15 4.94 49.78
CA THR A 16 25.45 5.73 50.79
C THR A 16 24.10 6.18 50.25
N GLY A 17 23.08 6.40 51.11
CA GLY A 17 21.74 6.82 50.69
C GLY A 17 21.74 8.00 49.72
N ARG A 18 22.74 8.89 49.80
CA ARG A 18 22.93 10.03 48.88
C ARG A 18 23.32 9.61 47.45
N THR A 19 24.09 8.52 47.29
CA THR A 19 24.44 7.98 45.94
C THR A 19 23.24 7.26 45.29
N ILE A 20 22.43 6.59 46.11
CA ILE A 20 21.20 5.94 45.62
C ILE A 20 20.19 7.02 45.18
N THR A 21 19.99 8.08 45.97
CA THR A 21 19.09 9.18 45.63
C THR A 21 19.55 9.91 44.34
N ALA A 22 20.83 10.13 44.16
CA ALA A 22 21.39 10.75 42.95
C ALA A 22 21.20 9.85 41.71
N LEU A 23 21.36 8.53 41.87
CA LEU A 23 21.13 7.57 40.78
C LEU A 23 19.64 7.48 40.37
N CYS A 24 18.76 7.50 41.37
CA CYS A 24 17.31 7.54 41.12
C CYS A 24 16.88 8.86 40.44
N ALA A 25 17.45 10.00 40.86
CA ALA A 25 17.18 11.29 40.24
C ALA A 25 17.66 11.33 38.77
N LEU A 26 18.85 10.77 38.49
CA LEU A 26 19.38 10.65 37.13
C LEU A 26 18.51 9.70 36.24
N LEU A 27 18.03 8.59 36.81
CA LEU A 27 17.12 7.67 36.13
C LEU A 27 15.77 8.32 35.82
N VAL A 28 15.20 9.05 36.76
CA VAL A 28 13.96 9.82 36.56
C VAL A 28 14.17 10.93 35.51
N ALA A 29 15.28 11.66 35.55
CA ALA A 29 15.63 12.67 34.55
C ALA A 29 15.80 12.04 33.15
N ALA A 30 16.43 10.87 33.05
CA ALA A 30 16.57 10.12 31.79
C ALA A 30 15.24 9.61 31.27
N LEU A 31 14.31 9.18 32.13
CA LEU A 31 12.95 8.77 31.77
C LEU A 31 12.09 9.95 31.29
N VAL A 32 12.24 11.12 31.90
CA VAL A 32 11.50 12.34 31.50
C VAL A 32 12.02 12.87 30.16
N THR A 33 13.31 12.76 29.85
CA THR A 33 13.87 13.15 28.55
C THR A 33 13.55 12.14 27.44
N ALA A 34 13.30 10.86 27.76
CA ALA A 34 12.85 9.85 26.80
C ALA A 34 11.41 10.06 26.33
N CYS A 35 10.61 10.83 27.06
CA CYS A 35 9.26 11.25 26.69
C CYS A 35 9.23 12.57 25.92
N SER A 36 10.27 12.95 25.17
CA SER A 36 10.17 14.06 24.22
C SER A 36 9.20 13.60 23.12
N GLY A 37 7.98 14.12 23.18
CA GLY A 37 6.93 13.81 22.20
C GLY A 37 7.46 14.03 20.79
N ARG A 38 7.05 13.17 19.86
CA ARG A 38 7.38 13.31 18.44
C ARG A 38 7.03 14.74 17.99
N LYS A 39 7.98 15.39 17.34
CA LYS A 39 7.81 16.78 16.87
C LYS A 39 6.88 16.79 15.65
N GLY A 40 6.11 17.87 15.51
CA GLY A 40 5.28 18.11 14.34
C GLY A 40 3.79 18.23 14.66
N GLU A 41 3.07 18.75 13.68
CA GLU A 41 1.61 18.91 13.71
C GLU A 41 0.95 17.81 12.90
N PHE A 42 -0.30 17.47 13.23
CA PHE A 42 -1.12 16.59 12.42
C PHE A 42 -1.76 17.38 11.29
N TYR A 43 -1.68 16.80 10.10
CA TYR A 43 -2.37 17.26 8.90
C TYR A 43 -3.38 16.19 8.48
N GLU A 44 -4.50 16.63 7.93
CA GLU A 44 -5.54 15.77 7.38
C GLU A 44 -5.80 16.21 5.94
N GLU A 45 -5.78 15.23 5.04
CA GLU A 45 -6.06 15.42 3.62
C GLU A 45 -7.28 14.57 3.25
N GLU A 46 -8.24 15.20 2.60
CA GLU A 46 -9.45 14.54 2.13
C GLU A 46 -9.70 14.90 0.67
N GLY A 47 -10.21 13.97 -0.08
CA GLY A 47 -10.54 14.21 -1.47
C GLY A 47 -11.16 13.00 -2.15
N THR A 48 -11.19 13.05 -3.48
CA THR A 48 -11.72 11.97 -4.30
C THR A 48 -10.67 11.47 -5.28
N VAL A 49 -10.53 10.15 -5.39
CA VAL A 49 -9.66 9.46 -6.34
C VAL A 49 -10.31 8.12 -6.69
N PHE A 50 -10.10 7.57 -7.88
CA PHE A 50 -10.63 6.26 -8.33
C PHE A 50 -12.16 6.11 -8.15
N HIS A 51 -12.93 7.16 -8.30
CA HIS A 51 -14.39 7.23 -8.04
C HIS A 51 -14.77 6.92 -6.58
N THR A 52 -13.87 7.12 -5.62
CA THR A 52 -14.11 6.99 -4.18
C THR A 52 -13.45 8.14 -3.43
N VAL A 53 -13.66 8.20 -2.12
CA VAL A 53 -13.02 9.17 -1.23
C VAL A 53 -11.73 8.62 -0.65
N TYR A 54 -10.82 9.51 -0.24
CA TYR A 54 -9.67 9.17 0.57
C TYR A 54 -9.59 10.06 1.81
N HIS A 55 -9.02 9.51 2.88
CA HIS A 55 -8.70 10.20 4.12
C HIS A 55 -7.26 9.85 4.50
N ILE A 56 -6.39 10.85 4.56
CA ILE A 56 -4.99 10.67 4.90
C ILE A 56 -4.68 11.57 6.08
N LYS A 57 -4.20 10.97 7.16
CA LYS A 57 -3.77 11.69 8.36
C LYS A 57 -2.31 11.40 8.63
N TYR A 58 -1.53 12.43 8.85
CA TYR A 58 -0.09 12.28 9.10
C TYR A 58 0.45 13.39 9.99
N ARG A 59 1.59 13.14 10.63
CA ARG A 59 2.28 14.12 11.48
C ARG A 59 3.66 14.45 10.93
N THR A 60 3.92 15.74 10.75
CA THR A 60 5.23 16.23 10.28
C THR A 60 5.54 17.63 10.83
N ASP A 61 6.82 17.98 10.91
CA ASP A 61 7.30 19.33 11.22
C ASP A 61 7.71 20.13 9.96
N LYS A 62 7.52 19.54 8.77
CA LYS A 62 7.90 20.12 7.48
C LYS A 62 6.78 20.87 6.77
N GLY A 63 5.58 20.95 7.36
CA GLY A 63 4.40 21.51 6.73
C GLY A 63 3.60 20.48 5.91
N PRO A 64 2.47 20.90 5.32
CA PRO A 64 1.56 19.99 4.62
C PRO A 64 2.20 19.39 3.35
N LEU A 65 1.85 18.15 3.07
CA LEU A 65 2.31 17.38 1.90
C LEU A 65 1.21 17.27 0.82
N THR A 66 0.19 18.11 0.90
CA THR A 66 -1.02 18.10 0.06
C THR A 66 -0.69 17.94 -1.43
N ASP A 67 0.18 18.80 -1.97
CA ASP A 67 0.52 18.77 -3.40
C ASP A 67 1.24 17.48 -3.81
N LYS A 68 2.10 16.95 -2.92
CA LYS A 68 2.83 15.72 -3.19
C LYS A 68 1.90 14.51 -3.18
N ILE A 69 1.01 14.43 -2.19
CA ILE A 69 -0.01 13.38 -2.08
C ILE A 69 -0.94 13.43 -3.30
N ALA A 70 -1.43 14.61 -3.68
CA ALA A 70 -2.29 14.78 -4.84
C ALA A 70 -1.60 14.34 -6.14
N ALA A 71 -0.34 14.73 -6.34
CA ALA A 71 0.45 14.34 -7.51
C ALA A 71 0.69 12.82 -7.58
N GLU A 72 1.00 12.16 -6.46
CA GLU A 72 1.20 10.71 -6.39
C GLU A 72 -0.10 9.96 -6.72
N LEU A 73 -1.23 10.38 -6.12
CA LEU A 73 -2.54 9.80 -6.39
C LEU A 73 -2.97 10.00 -7.86
N GLN A 74 -2.71 11.17 -8.43
CA GLN A 74 -3.01 11.45 -9.84
C GLN A 74 -2.15 10.59 -10.79
N ALA A 75 -0.88 10.42 -10.48
CA ALA A 75 0.01 9.57 -11.27
C ALA A 75 -0.42 8.09 -11.19
N PHE A 76 -0.81 7.61 -10.01
CA PHE A 76 -1.36 6.26 -9.84
C PHE A 76 -2.69 6.07 -10.58
N ASP A 77 -3.57 7.06 -10.56
CA ASP A 77 -4.82 7.08 -11.34
C ASP A 77 -4.55 6.94 -12.85
N ALA A 78 -3.56 7.64 -13.35
CA ALA A 78 -3.14 7.55 -14.76
C ALA A 78 -2.56 6.18 -15.13
N SER A 79 -2.11 5.39 -14.17
CA SER A 79 -1.65 4.02 -14.39
C SER A 79 -2.81 3.00 -14.36
N LEU A 80 -3.55 2.92 -13.26
CA LEU A 80 -4.34 1.75 -12.91
C LEU A 80 -5.85 1.96 -12.82
N ASN A 81 -6.35 3.18 -13.00
CA ASN A 81 -7.79 3.43 -12.95
C ASN A 81 -8.49 3.05 -14.27
N PRO A 82 -9.36 2.00 -14.32
CA PRO A 82 -10.07 1.62 -15.53
C PRO A 82 -11.12 2.65 -15.97
N PHE A 83 -11.59 3.51 -15.03
CA PHE A 83 -12.56 4.58 -15.32
C PHE A 83 -11.89 5.80 -15.97
N ASN A 84 -10.58 5.98 -15.80
CA ASN A 84 -9.80 6.98 -16.50
C ASN A 84 -9.43 6.47 -17.91
N LYS A 85 -10.11 6.94 -18.95
CA LYS A 85 -9.89 6.51 -20.34
C LYS A 85 -8.45 6.73 -20.85
N ALA A 86 -7.70 7.64 -20.23
CA ALA A 86 -6.32 7.92 -20.57
C ALA A 86 -5.32 7.03 -19.80
N SER A 87 -5.77 6.26 -18.80
CA SER A 87 -4.90 5.40 -18.00
C SER A 87 -4.24 4.31 -18.82
N ILE A 88 -3.09 3.83 -18.35
CA ILE A 88 -2.38 2.69 -18.95
C ILE A 88 -3.30 1.46 -19.00
N LEU A 89 -4.01 1.16 -17.91
CA LEU A 89 -4.94 0.03 -17.86
C LEU A 89 -6.06 0.13 -18.91
N ALA A 90 -6.69 1.29 -19.04
CA ALA A 90 -7.74 1.50 -20.02
C ALA A 90 -7.21 1.36 -21.47
N ARG A 91 -6.01 1.83 -21.73
CA ARG A 91 -5.33 1.69 -23.04
C ARG A 91 -4.98 0.23 -23.34
N VAL A 92 -4.46 -0.52 -22.37
CA VAL A 92 -4.22 -1.96 -22.47
C VAL A 92 -5.52 -2.70 -22.80
N ASN A 93 -6.62 -2.33 -22.13
CA ASN A 93 -7.93 -2.96 -22.40
C ASN A 93 -8.43 -2.67 -23.82
N ARG A 94 -8.16 -1.49 -24.37
CA ARG A 94 -8.47 -1.16 -25.79
C ARG A 94 -7.45 -1.68 -26.80
N ASN A 95 -6.49 -2.50 -26.38
CA ASN A 95 -5.42 -3.05 -27.21
C ASN A 95 -4.53 -2.00 -27.89
N GLU A 96 -4.36 -0.85 -27.26
CA GLU A 96 -3.41 0.16 -27.72
C GLU A 96 -1.98 -0.27 -27.42
N GLU A 97 -1.04 0.09 -28.28
CA GLU A 97 0.38 -0.09 -27.97
C GLU A 97 0.77 0.86 -26.84
N VAL A 98 1.06 0.30 -25.67
CA VAL A 98 1.50 1.03 -24.49
C VAL A 98 2.48 0.20 -23.69
N GLU A 99 3.52 0.83 -23.20
CA GLU A 99 4.40 0.26 -22.19
C GLU A 99 3.80 0.54 -20.80
N VAL A 100 3.75 -0.51 -19.97
CA VAL A 100 3.25 -0.40 -18.61
C VAL A 100 4.35 0.10 -17.67
N ASP A 101 3.95 0.86 -16.65
CA ASP A 101 4.84 1.37 -15.63
C ASP A 101 5.10 0.37 -14.49
N ASP A 102 5.91 0.75 -13.51
CA ASP A 102 6.29 -0.11 -12.38
C ASP A 102 5.10 -0.45 -11.49
N TRP A 103 4.15 0.47 -11.30
CA TRP A 103 2.94 0.20 -10.54
C TRP A 103 2.07 -0.85 -11.21
N PHE A 104 1.90 -0.72 -12.52
CA PHE A 104 1.17 -1.73 -13.28
C PHE A 104 1.84 -3.10 -13.20
N VAL A 105 3.17 -3.17 -13.40
CA VAL A 105 3.93 -4.42 -13.29
C VAL A 105 3.77 -5.05 -11.90
N THR A 106 3.85 -4.25 -10.85
CA THR A 106 3.70 -4.72 -9.46
C THR A 106 2.32 -5.31 -9.23
N VAL A 107 1.27 -4.56 -9.59
CA VAL A 107 -0.12 -5.00 -9.40
C VAL A 107 -0.44 -6.21 -10.26
N PHE A 108 0.03 -6.23 -11.53
CA PHE A 108 -0.17 -7.36 -12.43
C PHE A 108 0.45 -8.64 -11.86
N ASN A 109 1.72 -8.59 -11.46
CA ASN A 109 2.41 -9.75 -10.91
C ASN A 109 1.74 -10.25 -9.62
N ARG A 110 1.32 -9.33 -8.74
CA ARG A 110 0.60 -9.69 -7.52
C ARG A 110 -0.75 -10.33 -7.82
N ALA A 111 -1.46 -9.79 -8.78
CA ALA A 111 -2.74 -10.33 -9.23
C ALA A 111 -2.59 -11.75 -9.81
N MET A 112 -1.56 -11.98 -10.61
CA MET A 112 -1.26 -13.31 -11.16
C MET A 112 -0.91 -14.33 -10.06
N GLU A 113 -0.11 -13.92 -9.06
CA GLU A 113 0.19 -14.74 -7.89
C GLU A 113 -1.07 -15.14 -7.12
N VAL A 114 -1.97 -14.18 -6.87
CA VAL A 114 -3.23 -14.44 -6.16
C VAL A 114 -4.16 -15.33 -7.00
N SER A 115 -4.22 -15.10 -8.31
CA SER A 115 -5.00 -15.95 -9.23
C SER A 115 -4.51 -17.41 -9.20
N GLU A 116 -3.21 -17.61 -9.22
CA GLU A 116 -2.63 -18.95 -9.16
C GLU A 116 -2.87 -19.63 -7.79
N ARG A 117 -2.62 -18.93 -6.69
CA ARG A 117 -2.81 -19.44 -5.32
C ARG A 117 -4.27 -19.75 -5.00
N SER A 118 -5.22 -19.00 -5.58
CA SER A 118 -6.65 -19.24 -5.42
C SER A 118 -7.22 -20.29 -6.39
N GLY A 119 -6.38 -20.83 -7.30
CA GLY A 119 -6.85 -21.74 -8.34
C GLY A 119 -7.79 -21.08 -9.35
N GLY A 120 -7.69 -19.75 -9.53
CA GLY A 120 -8.51 -18.95 -10.46
C GLY A 120 -9.84 -18.47 -9.86
N VAL A 121 -10.05 -18.60 -8.54
CA VAL A 121 -11.22 -17.99 -7.87
C VAL A 121 -11.13 -16.47 -7.93
N PHE A 122 -9.94 -15.91 -7.76
CA PHE A 122 -9.63 -14.55 -8.13
C PHE A 122 -9.05 -14.55 -9.55
N ASP A 123 -9.59 -13.72 -10.45
CA ASP A 123 -9.14 -13.63 -11.82
C ASP A 123 -9.16 -12.18 -12.32
N VAL A 124 -7.99 -11.68 -12.71
CA VAL A 124 -7.82 -10.29 -13.19
C VAL A 124 -8.51 -10.04 -14.52
N THR A 125 -8.86 -11.10 -15.25
CA THR A 125 -9.53 -11.01 -16.56
C THR A 125 -11.05 -11.04 -16.44
N ALA A 126 -11.60 -10.94 -15.24
CA ALA A 126 -13.04 -10.93 -14.98
C ALA A 126 -13.75 -9.61 -15.37
N ALA A 127 -13.02 -8.61 -15.88
CA ALA A 127 -13.59 -7.31 -16.25
C ALA A 127 -14.84 -7.41 -17.16
N PRO A 128 -14.92 -8.27 -18.20
CA PRO A 128 -16.12 -8.40 -19.01
C PRO A 128 -17.36 -8.81 -18.22
N LEU A 129 -17.21 -9.69 -17.22
CA LEU A 129 -18.30 -10.09 -16.33
C LEU A 129 -18.67 -8.97 -15.34
N ILE A 130 -17.66 -8.29 -14.77
CA ILE A 130 -17.86 -7.14 -13.88
C ILE A 130 -18.64 -6.03 -14.59
N ASN A 131 -18.27 -5.73 -15.84
CA ASN A 131 -18.99 -4.77 -16.69
C ASN A 131 -20.43 -5.24 -16.99
N LEU A 132 -20.62 -6.51 -17.31
CA LEU A 132 -21.93 -7.09 -17.60
C LEU A 132 -22.92 -6.93 -16.43
N TRP A 133 -22.44 -7.05 -15.19
CA TRP A 133 -23.24 -6.88 -13.97
C TRP A 133 -23.37 -5.43 -13.51
N GLY A 134 -22.80 -4.46 -14.24
CA GLY A 134 -22.91 -3.03 -13.95
C GLY A 134 -21.99 -2.53 -12.84
N PHE A 135 -21.02 -3.35 -12.40
CA PHE A 135 -20.01 -2.96 -11.39
C PHE A 135 -18.71 -2.43 -12.00
N GLY A 136 -18.60 -2.40 -13.33
CA GLY A 136 -17.43 -1.91 -14.04
C GLY A 136 -17.65 -0.55 -14.69
N TYR A 137 -16.76 -0.22 -15.63
CA TYR A 137 -16.73 1.03 -16.38
C TYR A 137 -17.58 1.03 -17.65
N GLU A 138 -18.16 -0.11 -18.02
CA GLU A 138 -19.13 -0.26 -19.12
C GLU A 138 -20.44 -0.82 -18.57
N GLN A 139 -21.57 -0.31 -19.09
CA GLN A 139 -22.89 -0.86 -18.78
C GLN A 139 -23.40 -1.66 -19.97
N LYS A 140 -23.96 -2.86 -19.72
CA LYS A 140 -24.60 -3.70 -20.73
C LYS A 140 -26.05 -3.96 -20.35
N ASP A 141 -26.93 -3.89 -21.35
CA ASP A 141 -28.38 -3.79 -21.16
C ASP A 141 -29.08 -5.09 -20.73
N SER A 142 -28.44 -6.26 -20.81
CA SER A 142 -29.07 -7.51 -20.42
C SER A 142 -28.09 -8.59 -19.99
N VAL A 143 -28.39 -9.25 -18.88
CA VAL A 143 -27.71 -10.43 -18.39
C VAL A 143 -28.51 -11.66 -18.68
N SER A 144 -27.99 -12.58 -19.51
CA SER A 144 -28.58 -13.88 -19.76
C SER A 144 -27.52 -14.99 -19.68
N PRO A 145 -27.89 -16.26 -19.42
CA PRO A 145 -26.93 -17.35 -19.40
C PRO A 145 -26.05 -17.42 -20.65
N ALA A 146 -26.63 -17.23 -21.82
CA ALA A 146 -25.89 -17.26 -23.08
C ALA A 146 -24.86 -16.12 -23.20
N VAL A 147 -25.17 -14.93 -22.66
CA VAL A 147 -24.21 -13.79 -22.62
C VAL A 147 -23.11 -14.09 -21.63
N ILE A 148 -23.42 -14.65 -20.46
CA ILE A 148 -22.41 -15.05 -19.47
C ILE A 148 -21.47 -16.09 -20.09
N ASP A 149 -21.99 -17.16 -20.70
CA ASP A 149 -21.18 -18.21 -21.34
C ASP A 149 -20.27 -17.62 -22.44
N SER A 150 -20.78 -16.65 -23.20
CA SER A 150 -20.01 -15.94 -24.21
C SER A 150 -18.85 -15.13 -23.59
N MET A 151 -19.08 -14.46 -22.45
CA MET A 151 -18.03 -13.66 -21.77
C MET A 151 -16.99 -14.56 -21.09
N LEU A 152 -17.38 -15.70 -20.53
CA LEU A 152 -16.47 -16.65 -19.90
C LEU A 152 -15.36 -17.15 -20.84
N GLN A 153 -15.58 -17.11 -22.16
CA GLN A 153 -14.54 -17.46 -23.13
C GLN A 153 -13.32 -16.51 -23.05
N PHE A 154 -13.50 -15.28 -22.57
CA PHE A 154 -12.47 -14.24 -22.44
C PHE A 154 -11.97 -14.09 -21.02
N VAL A 155 -12.43 -14.91 -20.08
CA VAL A 155 -11.98 -14.95 -18.71
C VAL A 155 -10.99 -16.10 -18.54
N GLY A 156 -9.92 -15.85 -17.80
CA GLY A 156 -8.88 -16.83 -17.51
C GLY A 156 -7.50 -16.17 -17.39
N TYR A 157 -7.00 -16.00 -16.16
CA TYR A 157 -5.74 -15.32 -15.89
C TYR A 157 -4.54 -15.88 -16.66
N ARG A 158 -4.55 -17.16 -17.06
CA ARG A 158 -3.48 -17.77 -17.87
C ARG A 158 -3.47 -17.32 -19.33
N LYS A 159 -4.50 -16.61 -19.78
CA LYS A 159 -4.62 -16.07 -21.14
C LYS A 159 -3.94 -14.71 -21.31
N VAL A 160 -3.32 -14.21 -20.25
CA VAL A 160 -2.59 -12.94 -20.26
C VAL A 160 -1.22 -13.12 -19.61
N ARG A 161 -0.23 -12.35 -20.10
CA ARG A 161 1.10 -12.31 -19.52
C ARG A 161 1.77 -10.96 -19.78
N LEU A 162 2.80 -10.66 -19.01
CA LEU A 162 3.74 -9.59 -19.34
C LEU A 162 4.87 -10.15 -20.21
N ASP A 163 5.20 -9.42 -21.26
CA ASP A 163 6.42 -9.59 -22.06
C ASP A 163 7.21 -8.27 -21.98
N GLY A 164 8.20 -8.26 -21.11
CA GLY A 164 8.85 -7.02 -20.70
C GLY A 164 7.84 -6.03 -20.07
N ARG A 165 7.64 -4.90 -20.75
CA ARG A 165 6.68 -3.87 -20.34
C ARG A 165 5.41 -3.85 -21.22
N ARG A 166 5.06 -4.96 -21.82
CA ARG A 166 3.85 -5.07 -22.64
C ARG A 166 2.96 -6.20 -22.14
N VAL A 167 1.66 -5.92 -22.10
CA VAL A 167 0.67 -6.97 -21.83
C VAL A 167 0.38 -7.70 -23.13
N VAL A 168 0.55 -9.03 -23.11
CA VAL A 168 0.17 -9.91 -24.20
C VAL A 168 -1.08 -10.67 -23.80
N LYS A 169 -2.10 -10.62 -24.64
CA LYS A 169 -3.39 -11.29 -24.47
C LYS A 169 -3.53 -12.36 -25.55
N ASP A 170 -4.06 -13.52 -25.21
CA ASP A 170 -4.35 -14.59 -26.19
C ASP A 170 -5.54 -14.24 -27.10
N ASP A 171 -6.43 -13.34 -26.63
CA ASP A 171 -7.56 -12.82 -27.39
C ASP A 171 -7.70 -11.30 -27.09
N PRO A 172 -7.87 -10.44 -28.11
CA PRO A 172 -8.00 -8.99 -27.90
C PRO A 172 -9.22 -8.56 -27.09
N ARG A 173 -10.21 -9.44 -26.94
CA ARG A 173 -11.43 -9.19 -26.14
C ARG A 173 -11.22 -9.40 -24.64
N ILE A 174 -10.06 -9.92 -24.23
CA ILE A 174 -9.72 -10.04 -22.81
C ILE A 174 -9.50 -8.65 -22.24
N GLU A 175 -10.15 -8.37 -21.12
CA GLU A 175 -10.02 -7.11 -20.39
C GLU A 175 -9.58 -7.38 -18.96
N LEU A 176 -8.69 -6.51 -18.46
CA LEU A 176 -8.14 -6.58 -17.12
C LEU A 176 -8.90 -5.66 -16.16
N SER A 177 -9.08 -6.12 -14.93
CA SER A 177 -9.52 -5.30 -13.81
C SER A 177 -8.65 -5.54 -12.59
N PHE A 178 -8.11 -4.46 -12.04
CA PHE A 178 -7.35 -4.47 -10.78
C PHE A 178 -8.15 -3.89 -9.61
N SER A 179 -9.45 -3.65 -9.77
CA SER A 179 -10.29 -2.97 -8.78
C SER A 179 -10.27 -3.64 -7.40
N ALA A 180 -10.04 -4.96 -7.34
CA ALA A 180 -9.98 -5.69 -6.08
C ALA A 180 -8.65 -5.54 -5.31
N ILE A 181 -7.59 -4.99 -5.92
CA ILE A 181 -6.28 -4.87 -5.29
C ILE A 181 -5.65 -3.49 -5.43
N ALA A 182 -6.05 -2.71 -6.44
CA ALA A 182 -5.40 -1.43 -6.74
C ALA A 182 -5.55 -0.39 -5.63
N LYS A 183 -6.70 -0.34 -4.95
CA LYS A 183 -6.92 0.63 -3.86
C LYS A 183 -6.01 0.36 -2.65
N GLY A 184 -5.89 -0.88 -2.21
CA GLY A 184 -4.96 -1.26 -1.15
C GLY A 184 -3.51 -0.94 -1.52
N TYR A 185 -3.12 -1.20 -2.77
CA TYR A 185 -1.78 -0.82 -3.23
C TYR A 185 -1.61 0.71 -3.34
N ALA A 186 -2.64 1.46 -3.64
CA ALA A 186 -2.59 2.93 -3.59
C ALA A 186 -2.32 3.45 -2.17
N CYS A 187 -2.86 2.78 -1.13
CA CYS A 187 -2.52 3.08 0.26
C CYS A 187 -1.02 2.85 0.51
N ASP A 188 -0.45 1.73 0.04
CA ASP A 188 0.98 1.44 0.16
C ASP A 188 1.84 2.49 -0.57
N VAL A 189 1.44 2.94 -1.75
CA VAL A 189 2.15 3.97 -2.53
C VAL A 189 2.18 5.30 -1.80
N VAL A 190 1.05 5.72 -1.23
CA VAL A 190 0.98 6.96 -0.42
C VAL A 190 1.77 6.80 0.88
N ALA A 191 1.69 5.65 1.55
CA ALA A 191 2.48 5.35 2.73
C ALA A 191 3.99 5.46 2.44
N ALA A 192 4.45 4.88 1.33
CA ALA A 192 5.85 4.98 0.89
C ALA A 192 6.25 6.43 0.56
N LEU A 193 5.34 7.26 0.00
CA LEU A 193 5.58 8.69 -0.17
C LEU A 193 5.80 9.37 1.20
N LEU A 194 4.91 9.15 2.15
CA LEU A 194 4.99 9.74 3.49
C LEU A 194 6.30 9.34 4.20
N GLU A 195 6.69 8.07 4.11
CA GLU A 195 7.95 7.56 4.65
C GLU A 195 9.18 8.22 4.01
N ARG A 196 9.19 8.39 2.67
CA ARG A 196 10.25 9.12 1.96
C ARG A 196 10.38 10.59 2.41
N GLU A 197 9.27 11.20 2.81
CA GLU A 197 9.25 12.56 3.38
C GLU A 197 9.63 12.58 4.86
N GLY A 198 9.90 11.43 5.49
CA GLY A 198 10.31 11.29 6.89
C GLY A 198 9.13 11.36 7.87
N VAL A 199 7.93 11.05 7.40
CA VAL A 199 6.75 10.90 8.25
C VAL A 199 6.76 9.52 8.89
N GLU A 200 6.61 9.46 10.20
CA GLU A 200 6.60 8.18 10.95
C GLU A 200 5.20 7.81 11.49
N ASP A 201 4.34 8.82 11.66
CA ASP A 201 2.98 8.62 12.16
C ASP A 201 1.99 9.02 11.08
N TYR A 202 1.31 8.05 10.50
CA TYR A 202 0.32 8.28 9.47
C TYR A 202 -0.76 7.19 9.46
N MET A 203 -1.87 7.52 8.84
CA MET A 203 -2.95 6.63 8.43
C MET A 203 -3.34 7.02 7.01
N VAL A 204 -3.45 6.05 6.14
CA VAL A 204 -3.93 6.22 4.76
C VAL A 204 -5.16 5.34 4.57
N GLU A 205 -6.28 5.96 4.19
CA GLU A 205 -7.52 5.26 3.85
C GLU A 205 -7.97 5.70 2.47
N ILE A 206 -8.25 4.75 1.58
CA ILE A 206 -8.74 5.01 0.22
C ILE A 206 -9.90 4.04 -0.08
N GLY A 207 -11.13 4.56 -0.06
CA GLY A 207 -12.32 3.78 -0.38
C GLY A 207 -12.56 2.58 0.52
N GLY A 208 -12.21 2.69 1.80
CA GLY A 208 -12.35 1.65 2.81
C GLY A 208 -11.13 0.74 2.98
N GLU A 209 -10.14 0.82 2.11
CA GLU A 209 -8.85 0.13 2.25
C GLU A 209 -7.91 0.99 3.12
N VAL A 210 -7.17 0.36 4.05
CA VAL A 210 -6.24 1.02 4.98
C VAL A 210 -4.88 0.36 4.93
#